data_a1858984f16c6ba990466457dcba21ef
#
_entry.id   a1858984f16c6ba990466457dcba21ef
#
_cell.length_a   1.000
_cell.length_b   1.000
_cell.length_c   1.000
_cell.angle_alpha   90.00
_cell.angle_beta   90.00
_cell.angle_gamma   90.00
#
_symmetry.space_group_name_H-M   'P 1'
#
loop_
_entity.id
_entity.type
_entity.pdbx_description
1 polymer ?
#
loop_
_entity_poly.entity_id
_entity_poly.type
_entity_poly.pdbx_seq_one_letter_code
_entity_poly.pdbx_strand_id
1 'polypeptide(L)'
;FQFANGRKYANAAIVVFGENSAAVLGLLFALVALALAKVTGDGKWDAIGSLAIGGVLVGVATFLAREVKSLLVGEAADPTLLKSFEEVAKIDPNVERVLNVLTLQQGPGEIVVAAKLKFRSGMDTDTLVEAINAFERALKARVPEVRWSFIEPDNVE
;
A
#
# COMPACT_ATOMS: atom_id res chain seq x y z
N PHE A 1 14.14 -1.11 13.24
CA PHE A 1 13.53 0.22 12.98
C PHE A 1 13.99 0.83 11.64
N GLN A 2 15.15 0.45 11.08
CA GLN A 2 15.74 1.06 9.87
C GLN A 2 15.22 0.48 8.54
N PHE A 3 14.81 -0.79 8.49
CA PHE A 3 14.42 -1.47 7.25
C PHE A 3 13.01 -1.12 6.74
N ALA A 4 12.06 -0.84 7.64
CA ALA A 4 10.70 -0.45 7.25
C ALA A 4 10.64 0.96 6.62
N ASN A 5 11.48 1.89 7.09
CA ASN A 5 11.60 3.23 6.50
C ASN A 5 12.22 3.20 5.09
N GLY A 6 13.17 2.29 4.82
CA GLY A 6 13.84 2.20 3.52
C GLY A 6 12.88 1.89 2.37
N ARG A 7 11.89 1.01 2.55
CA ARG A 7 10.89 0.68 1.51
C ARG A 7 9.93 1.84 1.23
N LYS A 8 9.50 2.58 2.26
CA LYS A 8 8.62 3.76 2.09
C LYS A 8 9.29 4.83 1.23
N TYR A 9 10.55 5.13 1.51
CA TYR A 9 11.32 6.10 0.71
C TYR A 9 11.64 5.58 -0.68
N ALA A 10 11.86 4.27 -0.84
CA ALA A 10 12.11 3.67 -2.15
C ALA A 10 10.88 3.78 -3.08
N ASN A 11 9.68 3.48 -2.60
CA ASN A 11 8.47 3.58 -3.41
C ASN A 11 8.14 5.04 -3.77
N ALA A 12 8.23 5.96 -2.82
CA ALA A 12 8.05 7.39 -3.11
C ALA A 12 9.12 7.91 -4.09
N ALA A 13 10.37 7.48 -3.94
CA ALA A 13 11.46 7.85 -4.84
C ALA A 13 11.24 7.30 -6.26
N ILE A 14 10.73 6.07 -6.41
CA ILE A 14 10.41 5.47 -7.72
C ILE A 14 9.32 6.26 -8.43
N VAL A 15 8.26 6.66 -7.73
CA VAL A 15 7.17 7.46 -8.29
C VAL A 15 7.70 8.83 -8.75
N VAL A 16 8.41 9.55 -7.88
CA VAL A 16 8.99 10.87 -8.21
C VAL A 16 10.02 10.77 -9.34
N PHE A 17 10.86 9.74 -9.34
CA PHE A 17 11.82 9.50 -10.40
C PHE A 17 11.12 9.18 -11.73
N GLY A 18 10.06 8.36 -11.71
CA GLY A 18 9.27 8.04 -12.89
C GLY A 18 8.59 9.28 -13.48
N GLU A 19 7.99 10.12 -12.64
CA GLU A 19 7.35 11.37 -13.04
C GLU A 19 8.35 12.36 -13.66
N ASN A 20 9.48 12.57 -13.01
CA ASN A 20 10.53 13.46 -13.52
C ASN A 20 11.15 12.93 -14.83
N SER A 21 11.34 11.61 -14.94
CA SER A 21 11.86 11.00 -16.17
C SER A 21 10.89 11.17 -17.33
N ALA A 22 9.58 11.02 -17.09
CA ALA A 22 8.56 11.26 -18.09
C ALA A 22 8.51 12.73 -18.55
N ALA A 23 8.66 13.67 -17.62
CA ALA A 23 8.74 15.10 -17.93
C ALA A 23 9.95 15.43 -18.81
N VAL A 24 11.12 14.89 -18.48
CA VAL A 24 12.35 15.08 -19.28
C VAL A 24 12.20 14.48 -20.68
N LEU A 25 11.65 13.26 -20.80
CA LEU A 25 11.39 12.64 -22.10
C LEU A 25 10.39 13.46 -22.92
N GLY A 26 9.33 13.98 -22.30
CA GLY A 26 8.36 14.86 -22.97
C GLY A 26 9.03 16.13 -23.52
N LEU A 27 9.92 16.74 -22.74
CA LEU A 27 10.68 17.92 -23.18
C LEU A 27 11.61 17.61 -24.36
N LEU A 28 12.28 16.45 -24.34
CA LEU A 28 13.13 16.01 -25.44
C LEU A 28 12.33 15.79 -26.72
N PHE A 29 11.17 15.16 -26.63
CA PHE A 29 10.26 15.00 -27.76
C PHE A 29 9.80 16.35 -28.32
N ALA A 30 9.44 17.30 -27.46
CA ALA A 30 9.05 18.64 -27.86
C ALA A 30 10.18 19.36 -28.61
N LEU A 31 11.41 19.28 -28.06
CA LEU A 31 12.58 19.91 -28.67
C LEU A 31 12.89 19.34 -30.06
N VAL A 32 12.84 18.01 -30.20
CA VAL A 32 13.06 17.33 -31.49
C VAL A 32 11.98 17.71 -32.51
N ALA A 33 10.70 17.66 -32.10
CA ALA A 33 9.57 18.00 -32.96
C ALA A 33 9.68 19.47 -33.44
N LEU A 34 10.00 20.39 -32.55
CA LEU A 34 10.17 21.81 -32.89
C LEU A 34 11.37 22.04 -33.82
N ALA A 35 12.49 21.34 -33.60
CA ALA A 35 13.66 21.41 -34.47
C ALA A 35 13.34 20.91 -35.88
N LEU A 36 12.64 19.77 -36.00
CA LEU A 36 12.20 19.21 -37.29
C LEU A 36 11.23 20.13 -38.01
N ALA A 37 10.24 20.68 -37.29
CA ALA A 37 9.30 21.65 -37.86
C ALA A 37 10.03 22.88 -38.42
N LYS A 38 11.04 23.38 -37.68
CA LYS A 38 11.83 24.54 -38.11
C LYS A 38 12.72 24.26 -39.33
N VAL A 39 13.35 23.08 -39.37
CA VAL A 39 14.27 22.70 -40.46
C VAL A 39 13.51 22.34 -41.74
N THR A 40 12.38 21.64 -41.60
CA THR A 40 11.57 21.21 -42.76
C THR A 40 10.59 22.28 -43.25
N GLY A 41 10.29 23.27 -42.41
CA GLY A 41 9.25 24.28 -42.70
C GLY A 41 7.82 23.71 -42.67
N ASP A 42 7.65 22.45 -42.20
CA ASP A 42 6.36 21.76 -42.17
C ASP A 42 5.86 21.62 -40.72
N GLY A 43 4.75 22.29 -40.40
CA GLY A 43 4.10 22.26 -39.09
C GLY A 43 3.54 20.89 -38.68
N LYS A 44 3.55 19.90 -39.56
CA LYS A 44 3.11 18.53 -39.22
C LYS A 44 4.00 17.89 -38.14
N TRP A 45 5.29 18.25 -38.13
CA TRP A 45 6.22 17.72 -37.12
C TRP A 45 5.88 18.19 -35.72
N ASP A 46 5.42 19.42 -35.58
CA ASP A 46 4.95 19.96 -34.31
C ASP A 46 3.66 19.26 -33.84
N ALA A 47 2.72 19.03 -34.75
CA ALA A 47 1.48 18.29 -34.45
C ALA A 47 1.76 16.83 -34.02
N ILE A 48 2.69 16.14 -34.71
CA ILE A 48 3.09 14.78 -34.36
C ILE A 48 3.78 14.77 -32.97
N GLY A 49 4.64 15.74 -32.72
CA GLY A 49 5.30 15.88 -31.41
C GLY A 49 4.30 16.10 -30.28
N SER A 50 3.32 16.97 -30.50
CA SER A 50 2.25 17.24 -29.51
C SER A 50 1.41 16.00 -29.22
N LEU A 51 1.06 15.21 -30.24
CA LEU A 51 0.34 13.93 -30.08
C LEU A 51 1.19 12.91 -29.32
N ALA A 52 2.48 12.81 -29.61
CA ALA A 52 3.39 11.89 -28.91
C ALA A 52 3.50 12.24 -27.41
N ILE A 53 3.67 13.54 -27.09
CA ILE A 53 3.70 14.01 -25.70
C ILE A 53 2.37 13.72 -25.01
N GLY A 54 1.24 14.00 -25.66
CA GLY A 54 -0.10 13.68 -25.14
C GLY A 54 -0.24 12.18 -24.83
N GLY A 55 0.24 11.30 -25.71
CA GLY A 55 0.25 9.86 -25.51
C GLY A 55 1.08 9.44 -24.30
N VAL A 56 2.27 10.01 -24.12
CA VAL A 56 3.13 9.76 -22.95
C VAL A 56 2.43 10.20 -21.66
N LEU A 57 1.84 11.40 -21.66
CA LEU A 57 1.13 11.91 -20.48
C LEU A 57 -0.08 11.03 -20.08
N VAL A 58 -0.86 10.57 -21.06
CA VAL A 58 -1.97 9.63 -20.81
C VAL A 58 -1.45 8.30 -20.24
N GLY A 59 -0.34 7.80 -20.77
CA GLY A 59 0.32 6.59 -20.25
C GLY A 59 0.74 6.73 -18.80
N VAL A 60 1.43 7.82 -18.47
CA VAL A 60 1.87 8.12 -17.09
C VAL A 60 0.67 8.32 -16.17
N ALA A 61 -0.33 9.08 -16.59
CA ALA A 61 -1.54 9.30 -15.79
C ALA A 61 -2.28 7.98 -15.50
N THR A 62 -2.36 7.08 -16.48
CA THR A 62 -2.99 5.77 -16.32
C THR A 62 -2.19 4.87 -15.36
N PHE A 63 -0.86 4.91 -15.45
CA PHE A 63 0.02 4.19 -14.54
C PHE A 63 -0.16 4.69 -13.09
N LEU A 64 -0.07 6.00 -12.87
CA LEU A 64 -0.26 6.61 -11.57
C LEU A 64 -1.66 6.36 -11.00
N ALA A 65 -2.70 6.44 -11.85
CA ALA A 65 -4.07 6.16 -11.42
C ALA A 65 -4.25 4.72 -10.92
N ARG A 66 -3.57 3.75 -11.54
CA ARG A 66 -3.58 2.35 -11.09
C ARG A 66 -2.86 2.17 -9.76
N GLU A 67 -1.71 2.81 -9.61
CA GLU A 67 -0.92 2.76 -8.37
C GLU A 67 -1.68 3.40 -7.19
N VAL A 68 -2.26 4.58 -7.42
CA VAL A 68 -3.03 5.31 -6.40
C VAL A 68 -4.35 4.61 -6.09
N LYS A 69 -4.99 3.97 -7.08
CA LYS A 69 -6.23 3.21 -6.86
C LYS A 69 -6.04 2.10 -5.82
N SER A 70 -4.95 1.37 -5.89
CA SER A 70 -4.58 0.31 -4.93
C SER A 70 -4.54 0.84 -3.48
N LEU A 71 -4.10 2.09 -3.30
CA LEU A 71 -4.03 2.75 -1.99
C LEU A 71 -5.38 3.32 -1.53
N LEU A 72 -6.26 3.73 -2.45
CA LEU A 72 -7.53 4.41 -2.13
C LEU A 72 -8.71 3.45 -1.94
N VAL A 73 -8.69 2.29 -2.59
CA VAL A 73 -9.82 1.33 -2.57
C VAL A 73 -9.77 0.41 -1.35
N GLY A 74 -8.78 0.58 -0.47
CA GLY A 74 -8.69 -0.25 0.73
C GLY A 74 -8.45 -1.71 0.38
N GLU A 75 -7.50 -1.97 -0.50
CA GLU A 75 -7.12 -3.34 -0.84
C GLU A 75 -6.78 -4.14 0.41
N ALA A 76 -7.21 -5.39 0.45
CA ALA A 76 -6.81 -6.32 1.50
C ALA A 76 -5.27 -6.36 1.56
N ALA A 77 -4.72 -6.34 2.76
CA ALA A 77 -3.28 -6.43 2.93
C ALA A 77 -2.73 -7.75 2.37
N ASP A 78 -1.44 -7.78 2.08
CA ASP A 78 -0.73 -8.93 1.53
C ASP A 78 -1.10 -10.23 2.28
N PRO A 79 -1.36 -11.34 1.58
CA PRO A 79 -1.64 -12.64 2.19
C PRO A 79 -0.60 -13.11 3.22
N THR A 80 0.63 -12.63 3.13
CA THR A 80 1.68 -12.86 4.13
C THR A 80 1.34 -12.29 5.51
N LEU A 81 0.59 -11.21 5.56
CA LEU A 81 0.12 -10.63 6.81
C LEU A 81 -0.88 -11.57 7.51
N LEU A 82 -1.82 -12.15 6.76
CA LEU A 82 -2.77 -13.12 7.32
C LEU A 82 -2.04 -14.31 7.95
N LYS A 83 -1.01 -14.83 7.29
CA LYS A 83 -0.18 -15.90 7.84
C LYS A 83 0.53 -15.48 9.13
N SER A 84 1.11 -14.28 9.13
CA SER A 84 1.78 -13.74 10.33
C SER A 84 0.80 -13.52 11.48
N PHE A 85 -0.43 -13.07 11.18
CA PHE A 85 -1.51 -12.93 12.16
C PHE A 85 -1.89 -14.29 12.76
N GLU A 86 -2.09 -15.31 11.92
CA GLU A 86 -2.40 -16.66 12.36
C GLU A 86 -1.28 -17.27 13.20
N GLU A 87 -0.01 -17.00 12.85
CA GLU A 87 1.15 -17.46 13.64
C GLU A 87 1.13 -16.84 15.04
N VAL A 88 0.86 -15.54 15.16
CA VAL A 88 0.74 -14.87 16.46
C VAL A 88 -0.43 -15.46 17.25
N ALA A 89 -1.57 -15.66 16.61
CA ALA A 89 -2.75 -16.24 17.27
C ALA A 89 -2.53 -17.67 17.75
N LYS A 90 -1.77 -18.49 17.01
CA LYS A 90 -1.45 -19.87 17.41
C LYS A 90 -0.50 -19.97 18.61
N ILE A 91 0.36 -18.96 18.77
CA ILE A 91 1.36 -18.95 19.87
C ILE A 91 0.76 -18.34 21.13
N ASP A 92 -0.27 -17.48 21.01
CA ASP A 92 -0.88 -16.81 22.16
C ASP A 92 -1.69 -17.83 23.00
N PRO A 93 -1.34 -18.01 24.29
CA PRO A 93 -2.01 -19.00 25.14
C PRO A 93 -3.47 -18.64 25.46
N ASN A 94 -3.88 -17.39 25.28
CA ASN A 94 -5.22 -16.90 25.60
C ASN A 94 -6.18 -16.99 24.41
N VAL A 95 -5.65 -17.12 23.17
CA VAL A 95 -6.45 -17.24 21.96
C VAL A 95 -6.79 -18.70 21.69
N GLU A 96 -8.07 -19.01 21.61
CA GLU A 96 -8.56 -20.36 21.27
C GLU A 96 -8.64 -20.52 19.75
N ARG A 97 -9.21 -19.54 19.04
CA ARG A 97 -9.40 -19.59 17.59
C ARG A 97 -9.54 -18.20 16.97
N VAL A 98 -9.04 -18.05 15.75
CA VAL A 98 -9.32 -16.91 14.88
C VAL A 98 -10.64 -17.16 14.17
N LEU A 99 -11.60 -16.24 14.30
CA LEU A 99 -12.92 -16.34 13.69
C LEU A 99 -12.97 -15.61 12.35
N ASN A 100 -12.49 -14.35 12.34
CA ASN A 100 -12.44 -13.54 11.14
C ASN A 100 -11.29 -12.54 11.23
N VAL A 101 -10.69 -12.20 10.08
CA VAL A 101 -9.65 -11.16 9.98
C VAL A 101 -9.92 -10.32 8.75
N LEU A 102 -10.07 -9.03 8.96
CA LEU A 102 -10.15 -8.02 7.92
C LEU A 102 -8.90 -7.16 7.98
N THR A 103 -8.29 -6.93 6.84
CA THR A 103 -7.12 -6.07 6.71
C THR A 103 -7.41 -4.99 5.69
N LEU A 104 -7.03 -3.75 6.01
CA LEU A 104 -7.24 -2.60 5.16
C LEU A 104 -5.93 -1.83 5.04
N GLN A 105 -5.43 -1.67 3.83
CA GLN A 105 -4.27 -0.84 3.57
C GLN A 105 -4.71 0.62 3.46
N GLN A 106 -4.21 1.49 4.34
CA GLN A 106 -4.52 2.93 4.34
C GLN A 106 -3.43 3.77 3.68
N GLY A 107 -2.26 3.21 3.48
CA GLY A 107 -1.14 3.91 2.87
C GLY A 107 0.09 3.02 2.76
N PRO A 108 1.20 3.51 2.18
CA PRO A 108 2.43 2.74 2.06
C PRO A 108 2.97 2.30 3.42
N GLY A 109 2.81 1.01 3.74
CA GLY A 109 3.24 0.42 5.02
C GLY A 109 2.40 0.89 6.22
N GLU A 110 1.12 1.24 6.00
CA GLU A 110 0.15 1.53 7.06
C GLU A 110 -1.07 0.65 6.87
N ILE A 111 -1.25 -0.32 7.77
CA ILE A 111 -2.29 -1.32 7.72
C ILE A 111 -3.17 -1.21 8.97
N VAL A 112 -4.47 -1.28 8.74
CA VAL A 112 -5.48 -1.52 9.78
C VAL A 112 -5.81 -2.99 9.78
N VAL A 113 -5.85 -3.58 10.96
CA VAL A 113 -6.32 -4.95 11.17
C VAL A 113 -7.53 -4.90 12.09
N ALA A 114 -8.63 -5.48 11.65
CA ALA A 114 -9.80 -5.76 12.47
C ALA A 114 -10.02 -7.27 12.51
N ALA A 115 -10.07 -7.85 13.70
CA ALA A 115 -10.19 -9.29 13.83
C ALA A 115 -11.16 -9.68 14.93
N LYS A 116 -11.90 -10.77 14.68
CA LYS A 116 -12.68 -11.46 15.68
C LYS A 116 -11.92 -12.69 16.18
N LEU A 117 -11.66 -12.71 17.46
CA LEU A 117 -10.95 -13.80 18.11
C LEU A 117 -11.80 -14.43 19.19
N LYS A 118 -11.78 -15.76 19.23
CA LYS A 118 -12.31 -16.52 20.36
C LYS A 118 -11.21 -16.66 21.41
N PHE A 119 -11.41 -16.04 22.55
CA PHE A 119 -10.56 -16.19 23.72
C PHE A 119 -11.02 -17.37 24.61
N ARG A 120 -10.15 -17.84 25.47
CA ARG A 120 -10.48 -18.89 26.45
C ARG A 120 -11.64 -18.45 27.34
N SER A 121 -12.54 -19.38 27.63
CA SER A 121 -13.67 -19.12 28.49
C SER A 121 -13.25 -18.93 29.95
N GLY A 122 -14.01 -18.14 30.71
CA GLY A 122 -13.79 -17.96 32.14
C GLY A 122 -12.83 -16.84 32.53
N MET A 123 -12.40 -16.01 31.56
CA MET A 123 -11.65 -14.80 31.86
C MET A 123 -12.59 -13.71 32.42
N ASP A 124 -12.16 -13.02 33.45
CA ASP A 124 -12.78 -11.75 33.84
C ASP A 124 -12.46 -10.64 32.85
N THR A 125 -13.14 -9.50 32.96
CA THR A 125 -12.97 -8.39 32.02
C THR A 125 -11.55 -7.85 31.98
N ASP A 126 -10.90 -7.75 33.14
CA ASP A 126 -9.55 -7.19 33.23
C ASP A 126 -8.53 -8.12 32.57
N THR A 127 -8.60 -9.40 32.84
CA THR A 127 -7.76 -10.44 32.22
C THR A 127 -7.97 -10.48 30.69
N LEU A 128 -9.21 -10.34 30.22
CA LEU A 128 -9.51 -10.30 28.79
C LEU A 128 -8.91 -9.05 28.11
N VAL A 129 -9.02 -7.89 28.73
CA VAL A 129 -8.42 -6.65 28.22
C VAL A 129 -6.90 -6.76 28.14
N GLU A 130 -6.27 -7.34 29.18
CA GLU A 130 -4.82 -7.59 29.17
C GLU A 130 -4.40 -8.56 28.07
N ALA A 131 -5.17 -9.64 27.85
CA ALA A 131 -4.93 -10.59 26.76
C ALA A 131 -5.02 -9.92 25.39
N ILE A 132 -6.04 -9.11 25.14
CA ILE A 132 -6.20 -8.33 23.90
C ILE A 132 -5.00 -7.42 23.68
N ASN A 133 -4.64 -6.64 24.71
CA ASN A 133 -3.50 -5.71 24.62
C ASN A 133 -2.16 -6.44 24.39
N ALA A 134 -1.99 -7.61 24.97
CA ALA A 134 -0.80 -8.45 24.78
C ALA A 134 -0.75 -8.96 23.33
N PHE A 135 -1.85 -9.47 22.79
CA PHE A 135 -1.98 -9.91 21.41
C PHE A 135 -1.67 -8.79 20.43
N GLU A 136 -2.24 -7.60 20.63
CA GLU A 136 -1.98 -6.44 19.77
C GLU A 136 -0.50 -6.02 19.78
N ARG A 137 0.15 -6.05 20.93
CA ARG A 137 1.60 -5.79 21.03
C ARG A 137 2.42 -6.83 20.28
N ALA A 138 2.08 -8.11 20.43
CA ALA A 138 2.75 -9.20 19.72
C ALA A 138 2.58 -9.08 18.20
N LEU A 139 1.36 -8.77 17.74
CA LEU A 139 1.07 -8.53 16.33
C LEU A 139 1.89 -7.37 15.76
N LYS A 140 1.89 -6.22 16.44
CA LYS A 140 2.67 -5.04 16.01
C LYS A 140 4.18 -5.28 16.05
N ALA A 141 4.67 -6.09 16.96
CA ALA A 141 6.07 -6.48 17.00
C ALA A 141 6.44 -7.39 15.82
N ARG A 142 5.54 -8.30 15.42
CA ARG A 142 5.75 -9.23 14.30
C ARG A 142 5.58 -8.54 12.94
N VAL A 143 4.59 -7.64 12.84
CA VAL A 143 4.24 -6.89 11.63
C VAL A 143 4.21 -5.40 11.93
N PRO A 144 5.34 -4.70 11.81
CA PRO A 144 5.46 -3.27 12.14
C PRO A 144 4.60 -2.34 11.27
N GLU A 145 4.09 -2.85 10.14
CA GLU A 145 3.20 -2.13 9.22
C GLU A 145 1.77 -2.01 9.79
N VAL A 146 1.39 -2.83 10.77
CA VAL A 146 0.12 -2.72 11.48
C VAL A 146 0.13 -1.48 12.37
N ARG A 147 -0.52 -0.42 11.88
CA ARG A 147 -0.63 0.85 12.59
C ARG A 147 -1.76 0.82 13.62
N TRP A 148 -2.89 0.28 13.22
CA TRP A 148 -4.07 0.13 14.08
C TRP A 148 -4.53 -1.32 14.06
N SER A 149 -4.87 -1.81 15.25
CA SER A 149 -5.45 -3.13 15.47
C SER A 149 -6.71 -2.99 16.31
N PHE A 150 -7.78 -3.63 15.87
CA PHE A 150 -9.05 -3.71 16.56
C PHE A 150 -9.39 -5.19 16.73
N ILE A 151 -9.25 -5.67 17.95
CA ILE A 151 -9.50 -7.07 18.30
C ILE A 151 -10.80 -7.15 19.06
N GLU A 152 -11.78 -7.80 18.43
CA GLU A 152 -13.10 -8.04 19.01
C GLU A 152 -13.14 -9.47 19.58
N PRO A 153 -13.41 -9.66 20.88
CA PRO A 153 -13.69 -10.99 21.42
C PRO A 153 -15.08 -11.43 20.98
N ASP A 154 -15.18 -12.61 20.37
CA ASP A 154 -16.44 -13.18 19.89
C ASP A 154 -16.44 -14.70 20.09
N ASN A 155 -17.65 -15.30 20.11
CA ASN A 155 -17.86 -16.72 20.27
C ASN A 155 -18.51 -17.37 19.03
N VAL A 156 -18.94 -16.56 18.06
CA VAL A 156 -19.72 -16.99 16.89
C VAL A 156 -18.99 -16.66 15.60
N GLU A 157 -19.05 -17.55 14.62
CA GLU A 157 -18.51 -17.35 13.26
C GLU A 157 -19.37 -16.40 12.44
#